data_cf4ab161d777c2ba8b7069a22d5071de
#
_entry.id   cf4ab161d777c2ba8b7069a22d5071de
#
_cell.length_a   1.000
_cell.length_b   1.000
_cell.length_c   1.000
_cell.angle_alpha   90.00
_cell.angle_beta   90.00
_cell.angle_gamma   90.00
#
_symmetry.space_group_name_H-M   'P 1'
#
loop_
_entity.id
_entity.type
_entity.pdbx_description
1 polymer ?
#
loop_
_entity_poly.entity_id
_entity_poly.type
_entity_poly.pdbx_seq_one_letter_code
_entity_poly.pdbx_strand_id
1 'polypeptide(L)'
;MATPPTISEGATGPTVRWAQYLLVRRTLSDRQIDGIFGPVTKAAVEQFQRDSHLAVDGIVGPATWAALGGDGAQPPTLAEGSHGPVVQRLQTALNEGRGEFAPKSNPVLATDGTYGPQTATAVRGTQQLGRIEADGTVGLQTWALPVHAAGQVLANLCGVPGPGGG
;
A
#
# COMPACT_ATOMS: atom_id res chain seq x y z
N MET A 1 15.75 -9.62 9.52
CA MET A 1 15.91 -8.42 8.71
C MET A 1 16.13 -7.22 9.61
N ALA A 2 16.81 -6.21 9.07
CA ALA A 2 17.14 -5.05 9.90
C ALA A 2 15.90 -4.19 10.16
N THR A 3 15.80 -3.66 11.37
CA THR A 3 14.77 -2.69 11.73
C THR A 3 15.00 -1.40 10.93
N PRO A 4 13.95 -0.80 10.35
CA PRO A 4 14.11 0.48 9.66
C PRO A 4 14.59 1.59 10.60
N PRO A 5 15.17 2.66 10.06
CA PRO A 5 15.62 3.77 10.89
C PRO A 5 14.48 4.46 11.62
N THR A 6 14.79 5.09 12.75
CA THR A 6 13.84 5.88 13.52
C THR A 6 13.39 7.09 12.69
N ILE A 7 12.10 7.32 12.62
CA ILE A 7 11.52 8.48 11.93
C ILE A 7 10.55 9.22 12.85
N SER A 8 10.41 10.51 12.58
CA SER A 8 9.51 11.39 13.35
C SER A 8 9.05 12.53 12.46
N GLU A 9 8.25 13.43 13.00
CA GLU A 9 7.73 14.59 12.27
C GLU A 9 8.86 15.36 11.59
N GLY A 10 8.70 15.64 10.30
CA GLY A 10 9.71 16.26 9.45
C GLY A 10 10.45 15.30 8.55
N ALA A 11 10.40 14.00 8.83
CA ALA A 11 11.03 12.99 7.98
C ALA A 11 10.28 12.85 6.66
N THR A 12 10.99 12.49 5.60
CA THR A 12 10.40 12.25 4.26
C THR A 12 11.06 11.03 3.62
N GLY A 13 10.38 10.47 2.62
CA GLY A 13 10.96 9.44 1.76
C GLY A 13 10.36 8.07 1.93
N PRO A 14 11.04 7.03 1.37
CA PRO A 14 10.49 5.67 1.32
C PRO A 14 10.23 5.04 2.69
N THR A 15 11.07 5.34 3.68
CA THR A 15 10.88 4.81 5.04
C THR A 15 9.59 5.33 5.64
N VAL A 16 9.27 6.63 5.41
CA VAL A 16 8.00 7.20 5.86
C VAL A 16 6.83 6.51 5.15
N ARG A 17 6.94 6.29 3.84
CA ARG A 17 5.89 5.58 3.10
C ARG A 17 5.65 4.18 3.65
N TRP A 18 6.70 3.49 4.03
CA TRP A 18 6.59 2.15 4.60
C TRP A 18 5.80 2.18 5.92
N ALA A 19 6.13 3.14 6.81
CA ALA A 19 5.40 3.30 8.06
C ALA A 19 3.93 3.65 7.80
N GLN A 20 3.68 4.58 6.89
CA GLN A 20 2.31 4.97 6.54
C GLN A 20 1.50 3.79 5.99
N TYR A 21 2.12 2.98 5.12
CA TYR A 21 1.48 1.78 4.58
C TYR A 21 1.07 0.82 5.70
N LEU A 22 1.96 0.58 6.66
CA LEU A 22 1.67 -0.32 7.77
C LEU A 22 0.57 0.22 8.70
N LEU A 23 0.36 1.55 8.72
CA LEU A 23 -0.68 2.19 9.52
C LEU A 23 -2.04 2.21 8.80
N VAL A 24 -2.09 1.91 7.52
CA VAL A 24 -3.36 1.89 6.79
C VAL A 24 -4.29 0.85 7.40
N ARG A 25 -5.57 1.23 7.50
CA ARG A 25 -6.63 0.45 8.13
C ARG A 25 -6.54 0.35 9.64
N ARG A 26 -5.50 0.92 10.23
CA ARG A 26 -5.41 1.10 11.69
C ARG A 26 -5.73 2.54 12.04
N THR A 27 -4.88 3.46 11.60
CA THR A 27 -4.98 4.88 11.95
C THR A 27 -4.85 5.82 10.75
N LEU A 28 -4.54 5.31 9.56
CA LEU A 28 -4.40 6.09 8.33
C LEU A 28 -5.24 5.49 7.20
N SER A 29 -5.47 6.31 6.15
CA SER A 29 -6.05 5.85 4.89
C SER A 29 -4.96 5.74 3.83
N ASP A 30 -5.29 5.04 2.74
CA ASP A 30 -4.39 4.86 1.61
C ASP A 30 -3.92 6.18 1.00
N ARG A 31 -4.78 7.20 1.03
CA ARG A 31 -4.46 8.52 0.46
C ARG A 31 -3.39 9.25 1.26
N GLN A 32 -3.14 8.82 2.47
CA GLN A 32 -2.17 9.46 3.37
C GLN A 32 -0.77 8.86 3.28
N ILE A 33 -0.55 7.94 2.33
CA ILE A 33 0.77 7.40 2.04
C ILE A 33 1.47 8.34 1.06
N ASP A 34 1.97 9.44 1.58
CA ASP A 34 2.59 10.48 0.75
C ASP A 34 4.10 10.62 0.96
N GLY A 35 4.67 9.86 1.89
CA GLY A 35 6.10 9.94 2.19
C GLY A 35 6.51 11.14 3.00
N ILE A 36 5.54 11.85 3.58
CA ILE A 36 5.80 13.03 4.40
C ILE A 36 5.28 12.78 5.81
N PHE A 37 6.17 12.80 6.79
CA PHE A 37 5.79 12.63 8.19
C PHE A 37 5.36 14.00 8.72
N GLY A 38 4.10 14.30 8.52
CA GLY A 38 3.49 15.54 9.00
C GLY A 38 2.61 15.31 10.22
N PRO A 39 1.81 16.33 10.60
CA PRO A 39 0.94 16.23 11.78
C PRO A 39 -0.06 15.07 11.72
N VAL A 40 -0.59 14.76 10.55
CA VAL A 40 -1.54 13.66 10.39
C VAL A 40 -0.86 12.32 10.67
N THR A 41 0.33 12.11 10.12
CA THR A 41 1.10 10.90 10.37
C THR A 41 1.50 10.80 11.85
N LYS A 42 1.92 11.91 12.45
CA LYS A 42 2.26 11.94 13.87
C LYS A 42 1.07 11.51 14.74
N ALA A 43 -0.11 12.09 14.49
CA ALA A 43 -1.32 11.74 15.23
C ALA A 43 -1.67 10.26 15.07
N ALA A 44 -1.49 9.72 13.86
CA ALA A 44 -1.75 8.31 13.58
C ALA A 44 -0.78 7.40 14.32
N VAL A 45 0.50 7.78 14.39
CA VAL A 45 1.50 7.04 15.14
C VAL A 45 1.16 7.05 16.63
N GLU A 46 0.80 8.21 17.17
CA GLU A 46 0.43 8.33 18.58
C GLU A 46 -0.77 7.45 18.92
N GLN A 47 -1.79 7.45 18.07
CA GLN A 47 -2.96 6.59 18.27
C GLN A 47 -2.58 5.12 18.23
N PHE A 48 -1.76 4.72 17.28
CA PHE A 48 -1.28 3.34 17.17
C PHE A 48 -0.50 2.95 18.44
N GLN A 49 0.33 3.85 18.93
CA GLN A 49 1.13 3.60 20.14
C GLN A 49 0.22 3.41 21.35
N ARG A 50 -0.83 4.22 21.51
CA ARG A 50 -1.82 4.05 22.57
C ARG A 50 -2.51 2.68 22.46
N ASP A 51 -2.96 2.34 21.28
CA ASP A 51 -3.69 1.09 21.05
C ASP A 51 -2.80 -0.14 21.27
N SER A 52 -1.50 0.01 21.10
CA SER A 52 -0.52 -1.07 21.24
C SER A 52 0.19 -1.05 22.60
N HIS A 53 -0.20 -0.16 23.49
CA HIS A 53 0.39 -0.01 24.83
C HIS A 53 1.87 0.32 24.78
N LEU A 54 2.27 1.14 23.81
CA LEU A 54 3.64 1.63 23.69
C LEU A 54 3.74 3.05 24.26
N ALA A 55 4.98 3.51 24.49
CA ALA A 55 5.20 4.92 24.82
C ALA A 55 4.64 5.80 23.70
N VAL A 56 3.80 6.78 24.05
CA VAL A 56 3.11 7.65 23.10
C VAL A 56 3.97 8.89 22.90
N ASP A 57 4.92 8.82 21.98
CA ASP A 57 5.87 9.91 21.71
C ASP A 57 5.79 10.44 20.27
N GLY A 58 4.98 9.81 19.40
CA GLY A 58 4.86 10.21 18.01
C GLY A 58 6.09 9.88 17.16
N ILE A 59 6.99 9.07 17.68
CA ILE A 59 8.24 8.68 17.01
C ILE A 59 8.17 7.19 16.67
N VAL A 60 8.49 6.84 15.44
CA VAL A 60 8.53 5.43 15.01
C VAL A 60 9.94 4.92 15.23
N GLY A 61 10.20 4.45 16.44
CA GLY A 61 11.46 3.82 16.83
C GLY A 61 11.35 2.31 16.82
N PRO A 62 12.37 1.60 17.36
CA PRO A 62 12.42 0.12 17.27
C PRO A 62 11.18 -0.58 17.81
N ALA A 63 10.65 -0.16 18.93
CA ALA A 63 9.46 -0.79 19.53
C ALA A 63 8.21 -0.58 18.65
N THR A 64 8.05 0.61 18.09
CA THR A 64 6.93 0.91 17.21
C THR A 64 7.08 0.14 15.88
N TRP A 65 8.28 0.10 15.33
CA TRP A 65 8.52 -0.68 14.12
C TRP A 65 8.19 -2.16 14.31
N ALA A 66 8.61 -2.72 15.46
CA ALA A 66 8.34 -4.13 15.76
C ALA A 66 6.84 -4.39 15.86
N ALA A 67 6.10 -3.49 16.53
CA ALA A 67 4.65 -3.62 16.66
C ALA A 67 3.93 -3.46 15.33
N LEU A 68 4.46 -2.64 14.42
CA LEU A 68 3.90 -2.47 13.07
C LEU A 68 4.24 -3.63 12.13
N GLY A 69 5.23 -4.44 12.47
CA GLY A 69 5.75 -5.44 11.54
C GLY A 69 6.69 -4.84 10.50
N GLY A 70 7.33 -3.72 10.83
CA GLY A 70 8.16 -2.97 9.87
C GLY A 70 9.45 -3.67 9.46
N ASP A 71 9.84 -4.72 10.17
CA ASP A 71 10.99 -5.56 9.81
C ASP A 71 10.60 -6.69 8.85
N GLY A 72 9.33 -6.79 8.47
CA GLY A 72 8.84 -7.77 7.52
C GLY A 72 9.11 -7.39 6.07
N ALA A 73 8.73 -8.29 5.16
CA ALA A 73 8.89 -8.07 3.73
C ALA A 73 7.93 -6.99 3.23
N GLN A 74 8.44 -6.11 2.36
CA GLN A 74 7.60 -5.15 1.67
C GLN A 74 7.00 -5.78 0.41
N PRO A 75 5.80 -5.34 -0.02
CA PRO A 75 5.26 -5.80 -1.30
C PRO A 75 6.13 -5.26 -2.46
N PRO A 76 6.19 -5.99 -3.57
CA PRO A 76 7.01 -5.55 -4.70
C PRO A 76 6.40 -4.33 -5.39
N THR A 77 7.26 -3.48 -5.95
CA THR A 77 6.81 -2.43 -6.86
C THR A 77 6.71 -3.05 -8.26
N LEU A 78 5.56 -2.88 -8.91
CA LEU A 78 5.32 -3.41 -10.24
C LEU A 78 5.11 -2.27 -11.24
N ALA A 79 5.67 -2.43 -12.44
CA ALA A 79 5.57 -1.46 -13.52
C ALA A 79 5.75 -2.18 -14.86
N GLU A 80 5.61 -1.46 -15.96
CA GLU A 80 5.88 -2.04 -17.28
C GLU A 80 7.26 -2.71 -17.28
N GLY A 81 7.29 -3.95 -17.75
CA GLY A 81 8.49 -4.77 -17.74
C GLY A 81 8.55 -5.76 -16.59
N SER A 82 7.74 -5.57 -15.55
CA SER A 82 7.65 -6.56 -14.48
C SER A 82 6.98 -7.84 -14.99
N HIS A 83 7.33 -8.97 -14.41
CA HIS A 83 6.72 -10.25 -14.77
C HIS A 83 6.75 -11.19 -13.59
N GLY A 84 5.92 -12.23 -13.66
CA GLY A 84 5.88 -13.28 -12.65
C GLY A 84 4.49 -13.51 -12.06
N PRO A 85 4.40 -14.39 -11.04
CA PRO A 85 3.10 -14.76 -10.45
C PRO A 85 2.34 -13.60 -9.81
N VAL A 86 3.03 -12.64 -9.22
CA VAL A 86 2.37 -11.49 -8.59
C VAL A 86 1.69 -10.64 -9.67
N VAL A 87 2.35 -10.43 -10.82
CA VAL A 87 1.74 -9.70 -11.94
C VAL A 87 0.50 -10.43 -12.43
N GLN A 88 0.56 -11.75 -12.55
CA GLN A 88 -0.59 -12.55 -12.97
C GLN A 88 -1.75 -12.40 -12.02
N ARG A 89 -1.51 -12.44 -10.71
CA ARG A 89 -2.54 -12.24 -9.70
C ARG A 89 -3.13 -10.84 -9.75
N LEU A 90 -2.27 -9.84 -9.99
CA LEU A 90 -2.73 -8.46 -10.18
C LEU A 90 -3.66 -8.34 -11.39
N GLN A 91 -3.28 -8.93 -12.51
CA GLN A 91 -4.11 -8.91 -13.73
C GLN A 91 -5.47 -9.56 -13.48
N THR A 92 -5.49 -10.70 -12.79
CA THR A 92 -6.73 -11.37 -12.42
C THR A 92 -7.59 -10.48 -11.54
N ALA A 93 -6.99 -9.87 -10.51
CA ALA A 93 -7.71 -8.99 -9.59
C ALA A 93 -8.29 -7.78 -10.31
N LEU A 94 -7.54 -7.17 -11.22
CA LEU A 94 -8.01 -6.02 -11.98
C LEU A 94 -9.17 -6.38 -12.90
N ASN A 95 -9.13 -7.56 -13.52
CA ASN A 95 -10.24 -8.03 -14.35
C ASN A 95 -11.49 -8.25 -13.50
N GLU A 96 -11.36 -8.93 -12.39
CA GLU A 96 -12.49 -9.23 -11.50
C GLU A 96 -13.05 -7.96 -10.86
N GLY A 97 -12.20 -6.96 -10.62
CA GLY A 97 -12.60 -5.71 -9.98
C GLY A 97 -13.23 -4.68 -10.90
N ARG A 98 -13.39 -4.99 -12.19
CA ARG A 98 -14.00 -4.04 -13.15
C ARG A 98 -15.44 -3.75 -12.73
N GLY A 99 -15.74 -2.47 -12.54
CA GLY A 99 -17.06 -2.04 -12.08
C GLY A 99 -17.18 -1.97 -10.56
N GLU A 100 -16.13 -2.31 -9.84
CA GLU A 100 -16.07 -2.22 -8.37
C GLU A 100 -14.95 -1.26 -7.98
N PHE A 101 -13.75 -1.77 -7.74
CA PHE A 101 -12.61 -0.92 -7.42
C PHE A 101 -11.78 -0.53 -8.65
N ALA A 102 -12.09 -1.09 -9.80
CA ALA A 102 -11.50 -0.71 -11.09
C ALA A 102 -12.61 -0.29 -12.05
N PRO A 103 -12.36 0.68 -12.94
CA PRO A 103 -13.39 1.13 -13.88
C PRO A 103 -13.87 0.02 -14.81
N LYS A 104 -15.16 0.06 -15.15
CA LYS A 104 -15.70 -0.86 -16.17
C LYS A 104 -15.05 -0.66 -17.54
N SER A 105 -14.55 0.56 -17.77
CA SER A 105 -13.90 0.91 -19.05
C SER A 105 -12.48 0.36 -19.17
N ASN A 106 -11.92 -0.17 -18.09
CA ASN A 106 -10.59 -0.77 -18.16
C ASN A 106 -10.58 -1.93 -19.16
N PRO A 107 -9.47 -2.13 -19.87
CA PRO A 107 -9.34 -3.30 -20.75
C PRO A 107 -9.38 -4.59 -19.94
N VAL A 108 -9.88 -5.66 -20.55
CA VAL A 108 -9.74 -7.00 -19.98
C VAL A 108 -8.32 -7.46 -20.27
N LEU A 109 -7.58 -7.76 -19.23
CA LEU A 109 -6.16 -8.08 -19.34
C LEU A 109 -5.94 -9.56 -19.61
N ALA A 110 -4.95 -9.88 -20.44
CA ALA A 110 -4.40 -11.22 -20.47
C ALA A 110 -3.73 -11.48 -19.12
N THR A 111 -4.02 -12.63 -18.51
CA THR A 111 -3.43 -13.01 -17.24
C THR A 111 -2.17 -13.83 -17.47
N ASP A 112 -1.25 -13.24 -18.21
CA ASP A 112 -0.03 -13.90 -18.67
C ASP A 112 1.18 -13.65 -17.77
N GLY A 113 1.00 -12.83 -16.74
CA GLY A 113 2.09 -12.51 -15.82
C GLY A 113 3.08 -11.51 -16.38
N THR A 114 2.77 -10.85 -17.47
CA THR A 114 3.65 -9.84 -18.08
C THR A 114 2.98 -8.46 -17.97
N TYR A 115 3.64 -7.53 -17.32
CA TYR A 115 3.12 -6.17 -17.11
C TYR A 115 3.45 -5.35 -18.35
N GLY A 116 2.50 -5.29 -19.27
CA GLY A 116 2.63 -4.53 -20.50
C GLY A 116 1.81 -3.23 -20.47
N PRO A 117 1.70 -2.55 -21.63
CA PRO A 117 0.97 -1.28 -21.72
C PRO A 117 -0.50 -1.38 -21.29
N GLN A 118 -1.17 -2.49 -21.59
CA GLN A 118 -2.58 -2.66 -21.19
C GLN A 118 -2.71 -2.79 -19.67
N THR A 119 -1.81 -3.52 -19.04
CA THR A 119 -1.78 -3.63 -17.59
C THR A 119 -1.55 -2.26 -16.97
N ALA A 120 -0.60 -1.48 -17.51
CA ALA A 120 -0.36 -0.12 -17.03
C ALA A 120 -1.60 0.77 -17.18
N THR A 121 -2.33 0.65 -18.29
CA THR A 121 -3.57 1.40 -18.50
C THR A 121 -4.61 1.03 -17.46
N ALA A 122 -4.78 -0.27 -17.19
CA ALA A 122 -5.73 -0.74 -16.18
C ALA A 122 -5.35 -0.27 -14.78
N VAL A 123 -4.07 -0.27 -14.46
CA VAL A 123 -3.58 0.23 -13.17
C VAL A 123 -3.88 1.73 -13.05
N ARG A 124 -3.59 2.51 -14.08
CA ARG A 124 -3.89 3.96 -14.05
C ARG A 124 -5.37 4.22 -13.84
N GLY A 125 -6.25 3.48 -14.52
CA GLY A 125 -7.69 3.62 -14.32
C GLY A 125 -8.12 3.31 -12.90
N THR A 126 -7.55 2.27 -12.33
CA THR A 126 -7.83 1.88 -10.94
C THR A 126 -7.33 2.95 -9.96
N GLN A 127 -6.15 3.50 -10.21
CA GLN A 127 -5.59 4.58 -9.39
C GLN A 127 -6.46 5.83 -9.45
N GLN A 128 -6.95 6.19 -10.63
CA GLN A 128 -7.86 7.33 -10.79
C GLN A 128 -9.15 7.13 -10.02
N LEU A 129 -9.73 5.95 -10.10
CA LEU A 129 -10.96 5.64 -9.36
C LEU A 129 -10.70 5.70 -7.85
N GLY A 130 -9.55 5.25 -7.40
CA GLY A 130 -9.14 5.30 -6.00
C GLY A 130 -8.66 6.66 -5.54
N ARG A 131 -8.57 7.64 -6.44
CA ARG A 131 -8.14 9.02 -6.16
C ARG A 131 -6.74 9.10 -5.60
N ILE A 132 -5.85 8.29 -6.15
CA ILE A 132 -4.42 8.37 -5.88
C ILE A 132 -3.69 8.73 -7.18
N GLU A 133 -2.38 8.98 -7.10
CA GLU A 133 -1.60 9.33 -8.28
C GLU A 133 -1.66 8.20 -9.30
N ALA A 134 -2.09 8.54 -10.51
CA ALA A 134 -2.26 7.58 -11.60
C ALA A 134 -1.00 7.52 -12.46
N ASP A 135 0.05 6.91 -11.92
CA ASP A 135 1.35 6.81 -12.58
C ASP A 135 1.55 5.48 -13.34
N GLY A 136 0.59 4.55 -13.21
CA GLY A 136 0.71 3.24 -13.85
C GLY A 136 1.67 2.28 -13.16
N THR A 137 2.17 2.66 -11.99
CA THR A 137 3.11 1.86 -11.20
C THR A 137 2.40 1.40 -9.92
N VAL A 138 2.55 0.13 -9.58
CA VAL A 138 1.94 -0.42 -8.37
C VAL A 138 2.96 -0.32 -7.22
N GLY A 139 2.87 0.79 -6.49
CA GLY A 139 3.65 1.00 -5.27
C GLY A 139 2.79 0.82 -4.02
N LEU A 140 3.29 1.24 -2.87
CA LEU A 140 2.61 1.05 -1.59
C LEU A 140 1.20 1.64 -1.59
N GLN A 141 1.03 2.85 -2.15
CA GLN A 141 -0.28 3.51 -2.18
C GLN A 141 -1.29 2.69 -2.99
N THR A 142 -0.86 2.12 -4.11
CA THR A 142 -1.73 1.29 -4.94
C THR A 142 -2.08 -0.02 -4.24
N TRP A 143 -1.10 -0.67 -3.61
CA TRP A 143 -1.36 -1.90 -2.86
C TRP A 143 -2.35 -1.70 -1.72
N ALA A 144 -2.38 -0.50 -1.15
CA ALA A 144 -3.27 -0.16 -0.03
C ALA A 144 -4.68 0.23 -0.47
N LEU A 145 -4.97 0.28 -1.77
CA LEU A 145 -6.30 0.65 -2.25
C LEU A 145 -7.36 -0.31 -1.71
N PRO A 146 -8.44 0.23 -1.14
CA PRO A 146 -9.55 -0.59 -0.69
C PRO A 146 -10.19 -1.34 -1.85
N VAL A 147 -10.56 -2.60 -1.62
CA VAL A 147 -11.27 -3.40 -2.60
C VAL A 147 -12.66 -3.75 -2.06
N HIS A 148 -13.44 -4.46 -2.86
CA HIS A 148 -14.86 -4.69 -2.56
C HIS A 148 -15.12 -5.39 -1.21
N ALA A 149 -14.22 -6.22 -0.75
CA ALA A 149 -14.43 -6.94 0.50
C ALA A 149 -14.10 -6.04 1.68
N ALA A 150 -14.99 -6.00 2.67
CA ALA A 150 -14.81 -5.15 3.84
C ALA A 150 -13.46 -5.41 4.51
N GLY A 151 -12.70 -4.37 4.67
CA GLY A 151 -11.41 -4.44 5.34
C GLY A 151 -10.28 -5.03 4.50
N GLN A 152 -10.48 -5.29 3.22
CA GLN A 152 -9.42 -5.77 2.35
C GLN A 152 -8.86 -4.66 1.47
N VAL A 153 -7.60 -4.82 1.09
CA VAL A 153 -6.93 -3.94 0.14
C VAL A 153 -6.39 -4.77 -1.02
N LEU A 154 -5.96 -4.10 -2.08
CA LEU A 154 -5.49 -4.78 -3.29
C LEU A 154 -4.37 -5.79 -2.99
N ALA A 155 -3.47 -5.46 -2.09
CA ALA A 155 -2.39 -6.36 -1.69
C ALA A 155 -2.91 -7.72 -1.23
N ASN A 156 -4.01 -7.73 -0.46
CA ASN A 156 -4.59 -8.98 0.04
C ASN A 156 -5.07 -9.87 -1.10
N LEU A 157 -5.70 -9.29 -2.12
CA LEU A 157 -6.17 -10.06 -3.27
C LEU A 157 -5.01 -10.68 -4.05
N CYS A 158 -3.88 -10.01 -4.07
CA CYS A 158 -2.73 -10.45 -4.86
C CYS A 158 -1.75 -11.32 -4.06
N GLY A 159 -2.05 -11.57 -2.78
CA GLY A 159 -1.22 -12.43 -1.95
C GLY A 159 0.14 -11.84 -1.59
N VAL A 160 0.27 -10.50 -1.63
CA VAL A 160 1.49 -9.81 -1.21
C VAL A 160 1.28 -9.21 0.18
N PRO A 161 2.37 -8.83 0.89
CA PRO A 161 2.24 -8.25 2.22
C PRO A 161 1.35 -7.01 2.23
N GLY A 162 0.28 -7.05 3.03
CA GLY A 162 -0.68 -5.97 3.13
C GLY A 162 -0.50 -5.15 4.39
N PRO A 163 -1.18 -3.98 4.45
CA PRO A 163 -1.16 -3.16 5.66
C PRO A 163 -1.79 -3.89 6.83
N GLY A 164 -1.39 -3.54 8.02
CA GLY A 164 -1.96 -4.10 9.23
C GLY A 164 -1.42 -5.45 9.63
N GLY A 165 -0.33 -5.90 9.02
CA GLY A 165 0.38 -7.11 9.42
C GLY A 165 -0.45 -8.37 9.23
N GLY A 166 -1.32 -8.38 8.25
CA GLY A 166 -2.25 -9.46 8.01
C GLY A 166 -1.63 -10.79 7.68
#